data_d20f3b91dcd2120910f634c7ea488b20
#
_entry.id   d20f3b91dcd2120910f634c7ea488b20
#
_cell.length_a   1.000
_cell.length_b   1.000
_cell.length_c   1.000
_cell.angle_alpha   90.00
_cell.angle_beta   90.00
_cell.angle_gamma   90.00
#
_symmetry.space_group_name_H-M   'P 1'
#
loop_
_entity.id
_entity.type
_entity.pdbx_description
1 polymer ?
#
loop_
_entity_poly.entity_id
_entity_poly.type
_entity_poly.pdbx_seq_one_letter_code
_entity_poly.pdbx_strand_id
1 'polypeptide(L)'
;MTVIQELQDVILKLHGVKATHRESVPVTETWQGKTIWDGIVEVFDLHGHPKTDTAYAWLHDTGDPSDPIRHVTVLRIHPALTPLTAVRSFIMQEIQNANAAQA
;
A
#
# COMPACT_ATOMS: atom_id res chain seq x y z
N MET A 1 -15.71 -12.47 1.39
CA MET A 1 -14.76 -11.78 0.47
C MET A 1 -13.36 -11.95 1.01
N THR A 2 -12.39 -12.29 0.16
CA THR A 2 -10.99 -12.43 0.57
C THR A 2 -10.30 -11.06 0.63
N VAL A 3 -9.15 -10.99 1.32
CA VAL A 3 -8.34 -9.76 1.34
C VAL A 3 -7.95 -9.35 -0.09
N ILE A 4 -7.59 -10.30 -0.94
CA ILE A 4 -7.24 -10.02 -2.34
C ILE A 4 -8.42 -9.35 -3.06
N GLN A 5 -9.63 -9.88 -2.90
CA GLN A 5 -10.83 -9.31 -3.53
C GLN A 5 -11.14 -7.91 -2.99
N GLU A 6 -10.98 -7.71 -1.68
CA GLU A 6 -11.16 -6.39 -1.06
C GLU A 6 -10.18 -5.37 -1.66
N LEU A 7 -8.91 -5.74 -1.80
CA LEU A 7 -7.90 -4.85 -2.39
C LEU A 7 -8.18 -4.60 -3.88
N GLN A 8 -8.63 -5.60 -4.62
CA GLN A 8 -9.04 -5.41 -6.01
C GLN A 8 -10.18 -4.40 -6.13
N ASP A 9 -11.16 -4.48 -5.24
CA ASP A 9 -12.29 -3.53 -5.22
C ASP A 9 -11.82 -2.11 -4.90
N VAL A 10 -10.90 -1.95 -3.94
CA VAL A 10 -10.34 -0.65 -3.58
C VAL A 10 -9.55 -0.05 -4.75
N ILE A 11 -8.75 -0.86 -5.44
CA ILE A 11 -8.01 -0.42 -6.63
C ILE A 11 -8.99 0.06 -7.70
N LEU A 12 -10.05 -0.68 -7.95
CA LEU A 12 -11.06 -0.27 -8.94
C LEU A 12 -11.71 1.06 -8.56
N LYS A 13 -12.05 1.26 -7.29
CA LYS A 13 -12.68 2.49 -6.82
C LYS A 13 -11.75 3.69 -6.87
N LEU A 14 -10.49 3.51 -6.46
CA LEU A 14 -9.53 4.63 -6.35
C LEU A 14 -8.85 4.95 -7.67
N HIS A 15 -8.58 3.96 -8.49
CA HIS A 15 -7.77 4.13 -9.71
C HIS A 15 -8.54 3.86 -11.00
N GLY A 16 -9.79 3.40 -10.90
CA GLY A 16 -10.68 3.26 -12.05
C GLY A 16 -10.35 2.12 -13.00
N VAL A 17 -9.49 1.18 -12.59
CA VAL A 17 -9.07 0.05 -13.43
C VAL A 17 -9.18 -1.27 -12.67
N LYS A 18 -9.40 -2.35 -13.43
CA LYS A 18 -9.40 -3.71 -12.88
C LYS A 18 -7.98 -4.14 -12.56
N ALA A 19 -7.83 -4.97 -11.53
CA ALA A 19 -6.55 -5.50 -11.09
C ALA A 19 -6.60 -7.00 -11.00
N THR A 20 -5.50 -7.66 -11.39
CA THR A 20 -5.31 -9.09 -11.23
C THR A 20 -4.16 -9.33 -10.25
N HIS A 21 -4.37 -10.18 -9.25
CA HIS A 21 -3.34 -10.49 -8.27
C HIS A 21 -2.19 -11.23 -8.93
N ARG A 22 -0.95 -10.75 -8.73
CA ARG A 22 0.26 -11.35 -9.28
C ARG A 22 1.00 -12.17 -8.25
N GLU A 23 1.29 -11.59 -7.08
CA GLU A 23 2.06 -12.25 -6.02
C GLU A 23 1.86 -11.56 -4.68
N SER A 24 2.24 -12.28 -3.62
CA SER A 24 2.28 -11.77 -2.25
C SER A 24 3.74 -11.71 -1.82
N VAL A 25 4.21 -10.54 -1.40
CA VAL A 25 5.61 -10.31 -1.06
C VAL A 25 5.72 -9.92 0.41
N PRO A 26 6.42 -10.70 1.24
CA PRO A 26 6.71 -10.28 2.62
C PRO A 26 7.71 -9.13 2.60
N VAL A 27 7.43 -8.08 3.36
CA VAL A 27 8.27 -6.89 3.46
C VAL A 27 8.49 -6.57 4.93
N THR A 28 9.73 -6.29 5.29
CA THR A 28 10.10 -5.79 6.62
C THR A 28 10.92 -4.52 6.44
N GLU A 29 10.50 -3.43 7.06
CA GLU A 29 11.27 -2.19 7.08
C GLU A 29 11.77 -1.93 8.48
N THR A 30 13.05 -1.56 8.58
CA THR A 30 13.69 -1.28 9.86
C THR A 30 14.28 0.14 9.86
N TRP A 31 14.38 0.70 11.07
CA TRP A 31 15.01 1.99 11.30
C TRP A 31 15.81 1.92 12.60
N GLN A 32 17.11 2.18 12.52
CA GLN A 32 18.01 2.15 13.68
C GLN A 32 17.88 0.86 14.49
N GLY A 33 17.83 -0.29 13.79
CA GLY A 33 17.73 -1.61 14.40
C GLY A 33 16.34 -2.01 14.89
N LYS A 34 15.34 -1.17 14.71
CA LYS A 34 13.96 -1.46 15.11
C LYS A 34 13.09 -1.71 13.88
N THR A 35 12.23 -2.72 13.96
CA THR A 35 11.21 -2.96 12.91
C THR A 35 10.14 -1.89 13.02
N ILE A 36 9.97 -1.09 11.97
CA ILE A 36 8.96 -0.03 11.91
C ILE A 36 7.76 -0.42 11.05
N TRP A 37 7.90 -1.47 10.23
CA TRP A 37 6.81 -2.03 9.45
C TRP A 37 7.12 -3.47 9.08
N ASP A 38 6.14 -4.34 9.18
CA ASP A 38 6.27 -5.76 8.85
C ASP A 38 4.91 -6.27 8.37
N GLY A 39 4.88 -6.89 7.20
CA GLY A 39 3.64 -7.39 6.65
C GLY A 39 3.79 -7.95 5.25
N ILE A 40 2.65 -8.19 4.61
CA ILE A 40 2.58 -8.73 3.25
C ILE A 40 2.09 -7.63 2.32
N VAL A 41 2.85 -7.37 1.26
CA VAL A 41 2.45 -6.48 0.16
C VAL A 41 1.90 -7.34 -0.96
N GLU A 42 0.66 -7.09 -1.36
CA GLU A 42 0.05 -7.76 -2.50
C GLU A 42 0.37 -6.99 -3.77
N VAL A 43 0.86 -7.67 -4.80
CA VAL A 43 1.23 -7.07 -6.07
C VAL A 43 0.15 -7.38 -7.11
N PHE A 44 -0.33 -6.35 -7.78
CA PHE A 44 -1.40 -6.47 -8.77
C PHE A 44 -0.96 -5.97 -10.14
N ASP A 45 -1.40 -6.68 -11.19
CA ASP A 45 -1.36 -6.19 -12.56
C ASP A 45 -2.58 -5.32 -12.81
N LEU A 46 -2.37 -4.13 -13.35
CA LEU A 46 -3.45 -3.19 -13.69
C LEU A 46 -3.80 -3.29 -15.17
N HIS A 47 -5.10 -3.25 -15.46
CA HIS A 47 -5.60 -3.37 -16.83
C HIS A 47 -6.06 -2.00 -17.32
N GLY A 48 -5.25 -1.37 -18.18
CA GLY A 48 -5.60 -0.13 -18.86
C GLY A 48 -5.30 1.16 -18.10
N HIS A 49 -4.48 1.12 -17.05
CA HIS A 49 -4.09 2.35 -16.37
C HIS A 49 -3.10 3.14 -17.25
N PRO A 50 -3.29 4.49 -17.39
CA PRO A 50 -2.49 5.28 -18.31
C PRO A 50 -1.02 5.50 -17.89
N LYS A 51 -0.69 5.32 -16.60
CA LYS A 51 0.64 5.67 -16.07
C LYS A 51 1.47 4.46 -15.65
N THR A 52 0.83 3.34 -15.29
CA THR A 52 1.53 2.16 -14.80
C THR A 52 0.68 0.90 -15.00
N ASP A 53 1.34 -0.24 -15.07
CA ASP A 53 0.69 -1.55 -15.14
C ASP A 53 0.71 -2.31 -13.81
N THR A 54 1.21 -1.70 -12.75
CA THR A 54 1.42 -2.38 -11.46
C THR A 54 0.98 -1.51 -10.28
N ALA A 55 0.32 -2.12 -9.32
CA ALA A 55 0.00 -1.51 -8.03
C ALA A 55 0.41 -2.43 -6.89
N TYR A 56 0.77 -1.82 -5.77
CA TYR A 56 1.04 -2.49 -4.50
C TYR A 56 -0.09 -2.16 -3.53
N ALA A 57 -0.55 -3.15 -2.77
CA ALA A 57 -1.64 -2.93 -1.84
C ALA A 57 -1.48 -3.82 -0.61
N TRP A 58 -1.98 -3.34 0.52
CA TRP A 58 -1.96 -4.09 1.78
C TRP A 58 -3.01 -3.56 2.74
N LEU A 59 -3.24 -4.32 3.82
CA LEU A 59 -4.03 -3.87 4.95
C LEU A 59 -3.12 -3.22 5.98
N HIS A 60 -3.52 -2.05 6.46
CA HIS A 60 -2.79 -1.31 7.48
C HIS A 60 -3.61 -1.23 8.76
N ASP A 61 -3.00 -1.63 9.88
CA ASP A 61 -3.60 -1.46 11.20
C ASP A 61 -3.41 0.00 11.63
N THR A 62 -4.51 0.71 11.80
CA THR A 62 -4.49 2.14 12.12
C THR A 62 -4.25 2.42 13.60
N GLY A 63 -4.48 1.42 14.47
CA GLY A 63 -4.48 1.62 15.92
C GLY A 63 -5.74 2.31 16.45
N ASP A 64 -6.69 2.65 15.58
CA ASP A 64 -7.96 3.29 15.96
C ASP A 64 -9.05 2.22 16.09
N PRO A 65 -9.62 2.01 17.31
CA PRO A 65 -10.66 1.00 17.51
C PRO A 65 -11.93 1.21 16.68
N SER A 66 -12.22 2.46 16.29
CA SER A 66 -13.42 2.77 15.49
C SER A 66 -13.22 2.51 13.99
N ASP A 67 -11.96 2.44 13.53
CA ASP A 67 -11.61 2.18 12.14
C ASP A 67 -10.27 1.43 12.10
N PRO A 68 -10.27 0.15 12.51
CA PRO A 68 -9.02 -0.56 12.82
C PRO A 68 -8.19 -0.92 11.59
N ILE A 69 -8.81 -1.08 10.43
CA ILE A 69 -8.12 -1.54 9.22
C ILE A 69 -8.31 -0.53 8.09
N ARG A 70 -7.19 -0.13 7.50
CA ARG A 70 -7.17 0.73 6.33
C ARG A 70 -6.60 -0.03 5.13
N HIS A 71 -7.26 0.08 3.99
CA HIS A 71 -6.78 -0.48 2.73
C HIS A 71 -5.84 0.55 2.10
N VAL A 72 -4.58 0.17 1.88
CA VAL A 72 -3.57 1.05 1.29
C VAL A 72 -3.26 0.56 -0.11
N THR A 73 -3.26 1.47 -1.09
CA THR A 73 -2.83 1.17 -2.45
C THR A 73 -1.79 2.19 -2.89
N VAL A 74 -0.73 1.72 -3.55
CA VAL A 74 0.36 2.55 -4.07
C VAL A 74 0.61 2.13 -5.50
N LEU A 75 0.50 3.07 -6.43
CA LEU A 75 0.83 2.82 -7.83
C LEU A 75 2.34 2.71 -8.01
N ARG A 76 2.79 1.82 -8.90
CA ARG A 76 4.21 1.68 -9.25
C ARG A 76 4.64 2.85 -10.11
N ILE A 77 4.88 3.97 -9.45
CA ILE A 77 5.38 5.22 -10.05
C ILE A 77 6.52 5.68 -9.14
N HIS A 78 7.62 6.13 -9.73
CA HIS A 78 8.78 6.60 -8.96
C HIS A 78 8.35 7.51 -7.79
N PRO A 79 8.84 7.31 -6.54
CA PRO A 79 9.91 6.38 -6.12
C PRO A 79 9.44 4.96 -5.74
N ALA A 80 8.16 4.65 -5.83
CA ALA A 80 7.58 3.38 -5.39
C ALA A 80 7.70 2.30 -6.48
N LEU A 81 8.93 1.87 -6.80
CA LEU A 81 9.20 0.93 -7.89
C LEU A 81 9.29 -0.52 -7.47
N THR A 82 9.29 -0.80 -6.17
CA THR A 82 9.31 -2.15 -5.59
C THR A 82 8.36 -2.23 -4.40
N PRO A 83 7.98 -3.43 -3.94
CA PRO A 83 7.16 -3.54 -2.71
C PRO A 83 7.77 -2.82 -1.51
N LEU A 84 9.08 -2.94 -1.30
CA LEU A 84 9.76 -2.26 -0.18
C LEU A 84 9.70 -0.74 -0.33
N THR A 85 9.97 -0.19 -1.52
CA THR A 85 9.93 1.26 -1.73
C THR A 85 8.51 1.80 -1.69
N ALA A 86 7.51 0.99 -2.03
CA ALA A 86 6.10 1.37 -1.86
C ALA A 86 5.77 1.54 -0.37
N VAL A 87 6.21 0.62 0.48
CA VAL A 87 6.05 0.72 1.93
C VAL A 87 6.79 1.94 2.48
N ARG A 88 8.02 2.19 2.04
CA ARG A 88 8.78 3.39 2.44
C ARG A 88 8.05 4.67 2.07
N SER A 89 7.50 4.75 0.88
CA SER A 89 6.73 5.91 0.43
C SER A 89 5.50 6.14 1.30
N PHE A 90 4.81 5.08 1.67
CA PHE A 90 3.67 5.13 2.58
C PHE A 90 4.09 5.65 3.96
N ILE A 91 5.17 5.12 4.54
CA ILE A 91 5.68 5.53 5.86
C ILE A 91 6.05 7.01 5.84
N MET A 92 6.75 7.45 4.81
CA MET A 92 7.13 8.87 4.67
C MET A 92 5.91 9.77 4.59
N GLN A 93 4.87 9.36 3.87
CA GLN A 93 3.63 10.12 3.77
C GLN A 93 2.92 10.22 5.12
N GLU A 94 2.89 9.13 5.88
CA GLU A 94 2.28 9.12 7.22
C GLU A 94 3.04 10.05 8.18
N ILE A 95 4.36 10.06 8.12
CA ILE A 95 5.19 10.98 8.93
C ILE A 95 4.90 12.44 8.57
N GLN A 96 4.83 12.75 7.27
CA GLN A 96 4.52 14.10 6.80
C GLN A 96 3.12 14.55 7.23
N ASN A 97 2.13 13.65 7.16
CA ASN A 97 0.77 13.94 7.58
C ASN A 97 0.71 14.20 9.11
N ALA A 98 1.42 13.41 9.90
CA ALA A 98 1.48 13.60 11.35
C ALA A 98 2.12 14.94 11.71
N ASN A 99 3.22 15.32 11.04
CA ASN A 99 3.88 16.60 11.24
C ASN A 99 2.99 17.77 10.84
N ALA A 100 2.27 17.66 9.72
CA ALA A 100 1.34 18.68 9.26
C ALA A 100 0.18 18.88 10.25
N ALA A 101 -0.32 17.80 10.86
CA ALA A 101 -1.39 17.86 11.84
C ALA A 101 -0.96 18.52 13.15
N GLN A 102 0.34 18.56 13.44
CA GLN A 102 0.92 19.19 14.64
C GLN A 102 1.31 20.65 14.43
N ALA A 103 1.31 21.09 13.22
CA ALA A 103 1.77 22.45 12.86
C ALA A 103 0.75 23.54 13.19
#